data_d81db1e6fb729052c810171cf9490aca
#
_entry.id   d81db1e6fb729052c810171cf9490aca
#
_cell.length_a   1.000
_cell.length_b   1.000
_cell.length_c   1.000
_cell.angle_alpha   90.00
_cell.angle_beta   90.00
_cell.angle_gamma   90.00
#
_symmetry.space_group_name_H-M   'P 1'
#
loop_
_entity.id
_entity.type
_entity.pdbx_description
1 polymer ?
#
loop_
_entity_poly.entity_id
_entity_poly.type
_entity_poly.pdbx_seq_one_letter_code
_entity_poly.pdbx_strand_id
1 'polypeptide(L)'
;MLHVLPKNVYLCTLKIKNEQRTYLIGMGQLQERFKHYREPQKFMEADVYPYFREIEGKQGTEVEMGGHKVLMFGSNAYTGLTGDQRIIDAAKAALDKYGSGCAGSRFLNGTLDLHVKLEKEISKFIGKDDCLCLSTGFSVNQGVIPALLSKDDYVICDDRDHASI
;
A
#
# COMPACT_ATOMS: atom_id res chain seq x y z
N MET A 1 1.24 -22.00 -10.56
CA MET A 1 1.58 -22.01 -12.00
C MET A 1 0.34 -21.58 -12.77
N LEU A 2 0.36 -20.40 -13.38
CA LEU A 2 -0.75 -19.90 -14.20
C LEU A 2 -0.57 -20.41 -15.63
N HIS A 3 -1.45 -21.27 -16.08
CA HIS A 3 -1.53 -21.63 -17.49
C HIS A 3 -2.57 -20.76 -18.17
N VAL A 4 -2.13 -19.98 -19.15
CA VAL A 4 -3.03 -19.19 -19.99
C VAL A 4 -3.65 -20.10 -21.03
N LEU A 5 -4.91 -20.43 -20.89
CA LEU A 5 -5.71 -21.08 -21.91
C LEU A 5 -6.39 -20.03 -22.80
N PRO A 6 -6.85 -20.36 -24.04
CA PRO A 6 -7.24 -19.35 -25.01
C PRO A 6 -8.37 -18.45 -24.50
N LYS A 7 -8.08 -17.21 -24.56
CA LYS A 7 -8.85 -15.95 -24.39
C LYS A 7 -10.00 -15.86 -23.38
N ASN A 8 -10.28 -16.71 -22.44
CA ASN A 8 -11.34 -16.46 -21.45
C ASN A 8 -11.40 -17.45 -20.27
N VAL A 9 -10.33 -18.20 -19.98
CA VAL A 9 -10.33 -19.17 -18.87
C VAL A 9 -9.02 -19.08 -18.08
N TYR A 10 -9.11 -18.81 -16.78
CA TYR A 10 -7.97 -18.90 -15.87
C TYR A 10 -8.04 -20.21 -15.08
N LEU A 11 -6.96 -20.98 -15.08
CA LEU A 11 -6.84 -22.19 -14.27
C LEU A 11 -6.12 -21.84 -12.95
N CYS A 12 -6.82 -21.97 -11.84
CA CYS A 12 -6.22 -21.92 -10.52
C CYS A 12 -6.12 -23.34 -9.96
N THR A 13 -4.91 -23.83 -9.76
CA THR A 13 -4.67 -25.15 -9.16
C THR A 13 -4.31 -24.98 -7.68
N LEU A 14 -5.19 -25.39 -6.79
CA LEU A 14 -4.95 -25.44 -5.36
C LEU A 14 -4.65 -26.88 -4.94
N LYS A 15 -3.52 -27.09 -4.27
CA LYS A 15 -3.13 -28.39 -3.72
C LYS A 15 -3.61 -28.47 -2.27
N ILE A 16 -4.68 -29.20 -2.03
CA ILE A 16 -5.22 -29.42 -0.68
C ILE A 16 -5.15 -30.91 -0.39
N LYS A 17 -4.36 -31.33 0.62
CA LYS A 17 -4.25 -32.68 1.16
C LYS A 17 -4.33 -33.81 0.12
N ASN A 18 -3.29 -33.95 -0.69
CA ASN A 18 -3.12 -35.05 -1.67
C ASN A 18 -4.15 -35.13 -2.81
N GLU A 19 -5.11 -34.26 -2.94
CA GLU A 19 -5.98 -34.13 -4.11
C GLU A 19 -5.66 -32.88 -4.92
N GLN A 20 -5.39 -33.03 -6.19
CA GLN A 20 -5.37 -31.88 -7.14
C GLN A 20 -6.79 -31.62 -7.60
N ARG A 21 -7.46 -30.61 -7.05
CA ARG A 21 -8.72 -30.12 -7.60
C ARG A 21 -8.45 -28.94 -8.52
N THR A 22 -8.78 -29.11 -9.76
CA THR A 22 -8.75 -28.04 -10.77
C THR A 22 -10.10 -27.36 -10.78
N TYR A 23 -10.15 -26.08 -10.37
CA TYR A 23 -11.35 -25.28 -10.46
C TYR A 23 -11.32 -24.45 -11.75
N LEU A 24 -12.24 -24.74 -12.66
CA LEU A 24 -12.55 -23.87 -13.79
C LEU A 24 -13.44 -22.74 -13.27
N ILE A 25 -12.84 -21.57 -13.03
CA ILE A 25 -13.63 -20.36 -12.75
C ILE A 25 -14.08 -19.85 -14.11
N GLY A 26 -15.33 -20.11 -14.46
CA GLY A 26 -15.92 -19.54 -15.66
C GLY A 26 -15.98 -18.01 -15.51
N MET A 27 -15.41 -17.30 -16.48
CA MET A 27 -15.44 -15.82 -16.55
C MET A 27 -16.86 -15.25 -16.41
N GLY A 28 -17.90 -16.02 -16.74
CA GLY A 28 -19.30 -15.60 -16.65
C GLY A 28 -19.76 -15.20 -15.26
N GLN A 29 -19.34 -15.91 -14.19
CA GLN A 29 -19.76 -15.55 -12.82
C GLN A 29 -19.12 -14.26 -12.32
N LEU A 30 -17.86 -14.00 -12.66
CA LEU A 30 -17.17 -12.75 -12.33
C LEU A 30 -17.78 -11.59 -13.13
N GLN A 31 -18.02 -11.77 -14.42
CA GLN A 31 -18.66 -10.76 -15.26
C GLN A 31 -20.06 -10.41 -14.76
N GLU A 32 -20.87 -11.38 -14.34
CA GLU A 32 -22.19 -11.12 -13.76
C GLU A 32 -22.08 -10.31 -12.45
N ARG A 33 -21.15 -10.63 -11.56
CA ARG A 33 -20.92 -9.83 -10.35
C ARG A 33 -20.53 -8.38 -10.68
N PHE A 34 -19.65 -8.17 -11.65
CA PHE A 34 -19.25 -6.83 -12.07
C PHE A 34 -20.38 -6.05 -12.73
N LYS A 35 -21.28 -6.68 -13.48
CA LYS A 35 -22.47 -6.00 -14.05
C LYS A 35 -23.38 -5.42 -12.97
N HIS A 36 -23.49 -6.08 -11.83
CA HIS A 36 -24.33 -5.62 -10.72
C HIS A 36 -23.66 -4.57 -9.83
N TYR A 37 -22.31 -4.47 -9.85
CA TYR A 37 -21.57 -3.48 -9.08
C TYR A 37 -21.46 -2.17 -9.87
N ARG A 38 -22.46 -1.33 -9.77
CA ARG A 38 -22.56 -0.05 -10.49
C ARG A 38 -22.59 1.18 -9.60
N GLU A 39 -22.28 1.02 -8.33
CA GLU A 39 -22.25 2.15 -7.37
C GLU A 39 -21.31 3.29 -7.84
N PRO A 40 -20.04 3.04 -8.18
CA PRO A 40 -19.15 4.12 -8.62
C PRO A 40 -19.66 4.80 -9.90
N GLN A 41 -20.22 4.05 -10.84
CA GLN A 41 -20.73 4.57 -12.12
C GLN A 41 -21.91 5.54 -11.92
N LYS A 42 -22.78 5.29 -10.97
CA LYS A 42 -23.88 6.19 -10.63
C LYS A 42 -23.38 7.58 -10.20
N PHE A 43 -22.30 7.60 -9.38
CA PHE A 43 -21.69 8.85 -8.95
C PHE A 43 -20.92 9.55 -10.09
N MET A 44 -20.28 8.78 -10.98
CA MET A 44 -19.62 9.32 -12.17
C MET A 44 -20.62 9.92 -13.15
N GLU A 45 -21.76 9.23 -13.41
CA GLU A 45 -22.83 9.71 -14.27
C GLU A 45 -23.50 10.99 -13.72
N ALA A 46 -23.50 11.14 -12.40
CA ALA A 46 -24.02 12.33 -11.72
C ALA A 46 -22.98 13.46 -11.56
N ASP A 47 -21.74 13.26 -12.04
CA ASP A 47 -20.61 14.19 -11.90
C ASP A 47 -20.24 14.56 -10.44
N VAL A 48 -20.51 13.63 -9.52
CA VAL A 48 -20.20 13.80 -8.08
C VAL A 48 -19.23 12.75 -7.54
N TYR A 49 -18.47 12.09 -8.43
CA TYR A 49 -17.46 11.09 -8.06
C TYR A 49 -16.14 11.78 -7.63
N PRO A 50 -15.79 11.79 -6.33
CA PRO A 50 -14.67 12.59 -5.83
C PRO A 50 -13.33 11.85 -5.84
N TYR A 51 -13.31 10.55 -6.19
CA TYR A 51 -12.14 9.69 -6.04
C TYR A 51 -11.29 9.65 -7.31
N PHE A 52 -10.01 9.27 -7.15
CA PHE A 52 -9.04 9.05 -8.22
C PHE A 52 -8.84 10.28 -9.14
N ARG A 53 -8.93 11.48 -8.58
CA ARG A 53 -8.63 12.70 -9.31
C ARG A 53 -7.12 12.84 -9.52
N GLU A 54 -6.70 13.05 -10.74
CA GLU A 54 -5.28 13.20 -11.09
C GLU A 54 -4.76 14.54 -10.60
N ILE A 55 -3.58 14.50 -9.95
CA ILE A 55 -2.83 15.68 -9.53
C ILE A 55 -1.61 15.80 -10.44
N GLU A 56 -1.48 16.94 -11.10
CA GLU A 56 -0.38 17.25 -11.99
C GLU A 56 0.71 18.02 -11.23
N GLY A 57 1.96 17.56 -11.34
CA GLY A 57 3.11 18.22 -10.75
C GLY A 57 3.36 17.96 -9.26
N LYS A 58 3.95 18.92 -8.58
CA LYS A 58 4.34 18.80 -7.17
C LYS A 58 3.14 18.87 -6.25
N GLN A 59 3.13 18.02 -5.23
CA GLN A 59 2.11 18.03 -4.19
C GLN A 59 2.48 19.06 -3.11
N GLY A 60 1.77 20.17 -3.11
CA GLY A 60 1.91 21.28 -2.15
C GLY A 60 0.56 21.70 -1.60
N THR A 61 0.49 22.92 -1.08
CA THR A 61 -0.78 23.55 -0.65
C THR A 61 -1.66 23.95 -1.82
N GLU A 62 -1.04 24.20 -2.98
CA GLU A 62 -1.71 24.39 -4.25
C GLU A 62 -1.26 23.29 -5.20
N VAL A 63 -2.20 22.71 -5.92
CA VAL A 63 -1.97 21.65 -6.90
C VAL A 63 -2.72 21.95 -8.18
N GLU A 64 -2.30 21.33 -9.26
CA GLU A 64 -2.98 21.38 -10.54
C GLU A 64 -3.81 20.10 -10.71
N MET A 65 -5.10 20.26 -11.02
CA MET A 65 -6.04 19.15 -11.24
C MET A 65 -6.93 19.51 -12.43
N GLY A 66 -6.84 18.71 -13.50
CA GLY A 66 -7.64 18.93 -14.70
C GLY A 66 -7.43 20.31 -15.33
N GLY A 67 -6.19 20.81 -15.34
CA GLY A 67 -5.84 22.13 -15.87
C GLY A 67 -6.22 23.32 -14.98
N HIS A 68 -6.67 23.09 -13.76
CA HIS A 68 -7.04 24.14 -12.81
C HIS A 68 -6.15 24.12 -11.57
N LYS A 69 -5.73 25.29 -11.09
CA LYS A 69 -5.09 25.42 -9.78
C LYS A 69 -6.13 25.35 -8.68
N VAL A 70 -5.94 24.43 -7.75
CA VAL A 70 -6.84 24.21 -6.62
C VAL A 70 -6.07 24.18 -5.30
N LEU A 71 -6.71 24.59 -4.22
CA LEU A 71 -6.15 24.47 -2.87
C LEU A 71 -6.33 23.04 -2.36
N MET A 72 -5.25 22.45 -1.86
CA MET A 72 -5.24 21.09 -1.32
C MET A 72 -5.46 21.08 0.18
N PHE A 73 -6.68 20.79 0.61
CA PHE A 73 -7.03 20.62 2.03
C PHE A 73 -7.05 19.15 2.48
N GLY A 74 -7.00 18.20 1.56
CA GLY A 74 -7.07 16.76 1.82
C GLY A 74 -5.72 16.05 1.85
N SER A 75 -4.63 16.75 2.22
CA SER A 75 -3.29 16.19 2.24
C SER A 75 -2.93 15.56 3.58
N ASN A 76 -2.23 14.40 3.55
CA ASN A 76 -1.58 13.80 4.72
C ASN A 76 -0.15 14.33 4.96
N ALA A 77 0.32 15.31 4.20
CA ALA A 77 1.64 15.92 4.36
C ALA A 77 1.65 16.95 5.51
N TYR A 78 1.29 16.52 6.71
CA TYR A 78 1.13 17.37 7.91
C TYR A 78 2.36 18.21 8.25
N THR A 79 3.56 17.71 7.94
CA THR A 79 4.83 18.43 8.23
C THR A 79 5.28 19.33 7.09
N GLY A 80 4.60 19.32 5.93
CA GLY A 80 4.96 20.10 4.76
C GLY A 80 6.27 19.69 4.08
N LEU A 81 6.84 18.54 4.42
CA LEU A 81 8.17 18.09 3.97
C LEU A 81 8.15 17.39 2.60
N THR A 82 6.99 17.12 2.02
CA THR A 82 6.87 16.36 0.75
C THR A 82 7.62 17.01 -0.41
N GLY A 83 7.69 18.35 -0.42
CA GLY A 83 8.40 19.13 -1.45
C GLY A 83 9.76 19.70 -1.01
N ASP A 84 10.28 19.31 0.16
CA ASP A 84 11.54 19.86 0.67
C ASP A 84 12.73 19.40 -0.18
N GLN A 85 13.51 20.37 -0.66
CA GLN A 85 14.61 20.10 -1.58
C GLN A 85 15.70 19.22 -0.96
N ARG A 86 15.94 19.32 0.36
CA ARG A 86 16.92 18.50 1.08
C ARG A 86 16.54 17.03 1.02
N ILE A 87 15.24 16.71 1.17
CA ILE A 87 14.72 15.34 1.10
C ILE A 87 14.80 14.82 -0.35
N ILE A 88 14.44 15.66 -1.32
CA ILE A 88 14.52 15.32 -2.75
C ILE A 88 15.97 14.98 -3.13
N ASP A 89 16.93 15.79 -2.72
CA ASP A 89 18.33 15.58 -3.05
C ASP A 89 18.90 14.33 -2.36
N ALA A 90 18.53 14.07 -1.10
CA ALA A 90 18.88 12.84 -0.41
C ALA A 90 18.29 11.60 -1.10
N ALA A 91 17.05 11.69 -1.59
CA ALA A 91 16.41 10.60 -2.33
C ALA A 91 17.11 10.33 -3.67
N LYS A 92 17.50 11.36 -4.40
CA LYS A 92 18.28 11.23 -5.65
C LYS A 92 19.64 10.54 -5.38
N ALA A 93 20.36 10.99 -4.35
CA ALA A 93 21.64 10.39 -3.98
C ALA A 93 21.49 8.92 -3.57
N ALA A 94 20.38 8.55 -2.91
CA ALA A 94 20.09 7.17 -2.59
C ALA A 94 19.78 6.35 -3.85
N LEU A 95 19.05 6.88 -4.81
CA LEU A 95 18.80 6.23 -6.09
C LEU A 95 20.09 5.98 -6.87
N ASP A 96 21.00 6.97 -6.91
CA ASP A 96 22.30 6.84 -7.58
C ASP A 96 23.17 5.75 -6.91
N LYS A 97 23.11 5.62 -5.58
CA LYS A 97 23.91 4.64 -4.84
C LYS A 97 23.33 3.24 -4.86
N TYR A 98 22.02 3.09 -4.69
CA TYR A 98 21.37 1.80 -4.44
C TYR A 98 20.52 1.31 -5.61
N GLY A 99 20.26 2.13 -6.60
CA GLY A 99 19.28 1.84 -7.65
C GLY A 99 17.83 2.07 -7.19
N SER A 100 16.88 1.66 -8.02
CA SER A 100 15.45 1.96 -7.85
C SER A 100 14.72 1.06 -6.84
N GLY A 101 15.38 0.08 -6.23
CA GLY A 101 14.74 -0.81 -5.28
C GLY A 101 15.62 -1.93 -4.75
N CYS A 102 15.05 -2.80 -3.93
CA CYS A 102 15.71 -3.94 -3.32
C CYS A 102 15.40 -5.22 -4.09
N ALA A 103 16.43 -6.06 -4.29
CA ALA A 103 16.30 -7.33 -5.03
C ALA A 103 15.60 -8.45 -4.24
N GLY A 104 15.20 -8.19 -3.00
CA GLY A 104 14.52 -9.16 -2.16
C GLY A 104 13.89 -8.56 -0.92
N SER A 105 13.23 -9.42 -0.11
CA SER A 105 12.65 -9.00 1.16
C SER A 105 13.74 -8.67 2.18
N ARG A 106 13.42 -7.81 3.14
CA ARG A 106 14.34 -7.45 4.23
C ARG A 106 14.80 -8.66 5.05
N PHE A 107 13.93 -9.64 5.21
CA PHE A 107 14.23 -10.86 5.95
C PHE A 107 15.31 -11.74 5.29
N LEU A 108 15.40 -11.73 3.97
CA LEU A 108 16.33 -12.57 3.21
C LEU A 108 17.56 -11.78 2.74
N ASN A 109 17.45 -11.07 1.64
CA ASN A 109 18.59 -10.45 0.96
C ASN A 109 18.35 -8.99 0.54
N GLY A 110 17.28 -8.35 1.05
CA GLY A 110 16.91 -6.97 0.72
C GLY A 110 17.18 -5.95 1.82
N THR A 111 17.88 -6.29 2.89
CA THR A 111 18.27 -5.32 3.94
C THR A 111 19.52 -4.56 3.51
N LEU A 112 19.36 -3.27 3.25
CA LEU A 112 20.43 -2.33 2.96
C LEU A 112 20.96 -1.70 4.25
N ASP A 113 22.19 -1.18 4.22
CA ASP A 113 22.76 -0.34 5.27
C ASP A 113 21.89 0.90 5.57
N LEU A 114 21.22 1.43 4.55
CA LEU A 114 20.25 2.53 4.66
C LEU A 114 19.07 2.19 5.59
N HIS A 115 18.52 0.97 5.52
CA HIS A 115 17.46 0.53 6.41
C HIS A 115 17.91 0.50 7.86
N VAL A 116 19.08 -0.13 8.12
CA VAL A 116 19.65 -0.27 9.47
C VAL A 116 19.96 1.10 10.06
N LYS A 117 20.51 2.00 9.25
CA LYS A 117 20.80 3.37 9.68
C LYS A 117 19.52 4.14 10.02
N LEU A 118 18.47 4.04 9.21
CA LEU A 118 17.17 4.67 9.47
C LEU A 118 16.57 4.18 10.80
N GLU A 119 16.58 2.87 11.03
CA GLU A 119 16.06 2.27 12.26
C GLU A 119 16.81 2.76 13.50
N LYS A 120 18.14 2.85 13.45
CA LYS A 120 18.94 3.40 14.53
C LYS A 120 18.70 4.88 14.80
N GLU A 121 18.51 5.67 13.76
CA GLU A 121 18.21 7.11 13.94
C GLU A 121 16.80 7.31 14.49
N ILE A 122 15.81 6.51 14.05
CA ILE A 122 14.45 6.57 14.61
C ILE A 122 14.45 6.13 16.08
N SER A 123 15.07 5.00 16.43
CA SER A 123 15.11 4.52 17.81
C SER A 123 15.73 5.55 18.75
N LYS A 124 16.82 6.19 18.32
CA LYS A 124 17.47 7.27 19.04
C LYS A 124 16.56 8.51 19.18
N PHE A 125 15.87 8.89 18.10
CA PHE A 125 14.96 10.05 18.11
C PHE A 125 13.78 9.86 19.07
N ILE A 126 13.19 8.67 19.11
CA ILE A 126 12.06 8.36 19.99
C ILE A 126 12.48 7.88 21.40
N GLY A 127 13.78 7.73 21.67
CA GLY A 127 14.31 7.28 22.96
C GLY A 127 13.96 5.83 23.28
N LYS A 128 14.01 4.93 22.30
CA LYS A 128 13.81 3.48 22.45
C LYS A 128 15.07 2.73 22.09
N ASP A 129 15.19 1.50 22.62
CA ASP A 129 16.39 0.68 22.44
C ASP A 129 16.59 0.24 20.99
N ASP A 130 15.48 -0.02 20.28
CA ASP A 130 15.53 -0.45 18.89
C ASP A 130 14.27 -0.02 18.13
N CYS A 131 14.30 -0.17 16.80
CA CYS A 131 13.22 0.16 15.88
C CYS A 131 13.23 -0.80 14.70
N LEU A 132 12.05 -1.20 14.26
CA LEU A 132 11.83 -1.93 13.02
C LEU A 132 10.98 -1.07 12.08
N CYS A 133 11.52 -0.77 10.90
CA CYS A 133 10.83 0.01 9.88
C CYS A 133 10.08 -0.92 8.90
N LEU A 134 8.78 -0.71 8.75
CA LEU A 134 7.95 -1.36 7.75
C LEU A 134 7.50 -0.34 6.69
N SER A 135 7.07 -0.84 5.54
CA SER A 135 6.76 0.01 4.37
C SER A 135 5.55 0.93 4.57
N THR A 136 4.59 0.55 5.42
CA THR A 136 3.37 1.33 5.68
C THR A 136 2.88 1.12 7.11
N GLY A 137 2.12 2.08 7.67
CA GLY A 137 1.42 1.91 8.94
C GLY A 137 0.42 0.74 8.92
N PHE A 138 -0.22 0.48 7.77
CA PHE A 138 -1.05 -0.71 7.58
C PHE A 138 -0.25 -1.99 7.83
N SER A 139 0.94 -2.12 7.23
CA SER A 139 1.82 -3.28 7.43
C SER A 139 2.32 -3.39 8.87
N VAL A 140 2.51 -2.26 9.57
CA VAL A 140 2.85 -2.27 11.00
C VAL A 140 1.75 -2.94 11.81
N ASN A 141 0.50 -2.48 11.68
CA ASN A 141 -0.62 -3.04 12.44
C ASN A 141 -0.87 -4.51 12.10
N GLN A 142 -0.84 -4.87 10.82
CA GLN A 142 -1.01 -6.26 10.35
C GLN A 142 0.14 -7.19 10.77
N GLY A 143 1.33 -6.66 10.98
CA GLY A 143 2.49 -7.43 11.43
C GLY A 143 2.60 -7.55 12.95
N VAL A 144 2.47 -6.42 13.65
CA VAL A 144 2.71 -6.33 15.10
C VAL A 144 1.59 -6.97 15.91
N ILE A 145 0.34 -6.65 15.58
CA ILE A 145 -0.83 -7.15 16.34
C ILE A 145 -0.85 -8.69 16.38
N PRO A 146 -0.84 -9.40 15.23
CA PRO A 146 -0.84 -10.87 15.26
C PRO A 146 0.44 -11.50 15.80
N ALA A 147 1.58 -10.77 15.77
CA ALA A 147 2.84 -11.29 16.31
C ALA A 147 2.89 -11.27 17.84
N LEU A 148 2.18 -10.32 18.47
CA LEU A 148 2.17 -10.16 19.93
C LEU A 148 0.99 -10.84 20.60
N LEU A 149 -0.09 -11.13 19.87
CA LEU A 149 -1.33 -11.63 20.42
C LEU A 149 -1.62 -13.08 19.99
N SER A 150 -2.26 -13.83 20.88
CA SER A 150 -2.73 -15.19 20.67
C SER A 150 -4.25 -15.23 20.66
N LYS A 151 -4.81 -16.42 20.41
CA LYS A 151 -6.27 -16.64 20.42
C LYS A 151 -6.95 -16.39 21.77
N ASP A 152 -6.17 -16.36 22.85
CA ASP A 152 -6.67 -16.20 24.22
C ASP A 152 -6.52 -14.76 24.74
N ASP A 153 -5.97 -13.86 23.90
CA ASP A 153 -5.78 -12.46 24.21
C ASP A 153 -6.95 -11.60 23.71
N TYR A 154 -7.14 -10.44 24.33
CA TYR A 154 -8.17 -9.48 23.97
C TYR A 154 -7.53 -8.18 23.47
N VAL A 155 -8.09 -7.62 22.41
CA VAL A 155 -7.76 -6.30 21.89
C VAL A 155 -8.92 -5.37 22.19
N ILE A 156 -8.65 -4.30 22.93
CA ILE A 156 -9.64 -3.25 23.20
C ILE A 156 -9.37 -2.14 22.18
N CYS A 157 -10.32 -1.90 21.29
CA CYS A 157 -10.23 -0.93 20.21
C CYS A 157 -11.26 0.17 20.39
N ASP A 158 -10.94 1.36 19.89
CA ASP A 158 -11.92 2.42 19.66
C ASP A 158 -12.77 2.07 18.42
N ASP A 159 -14.02 2.53 18.36
CA ASP A 159 -14.92 2.27 17.22
C ASP A 159 -14.50 3.00 15.93
N ARG A 160 -13.55 3.94 16.05
CA ARG A 160 -12.99 4.73 14.96
C ARG A 160 -11.51 4.49 14.71
N ASP A 161 -10.98 3.42 15.27
CA ASP A 161 -9.62 3.00 14.95
C ASP A 161 -9.44 2.74 13.45
N HIS A 162 -8.21 2.86 13.00
CA HIS A 162 -7.91 2.65 11.59
C HIS A 162 -8.26 1.21 11.15
N ALA A 163 -8.82 1.06 9.96
CA ALA A 163 -9.29 -0.21 9.40
C ALA A 163 -8.23 -1.33 9.31
N SER A 164 -6.94 -1.04 9.56
CA SER A 164 -5.87 -2.02 9.67
C SER A 164 -5.77 -2.68 11.05
N ILE A 165 -6.47 -2.17 12.05
CA ILE A 165 -6.56 -2.74 13.40
C ILE A 165 -7.75 -3.65 13.46
#